data_1000d653be091724fb4a2f1eb720e48c
#
_entry.id   1000d653be091724fb4a2f1eb720e48c
#
_cell.length_a   1.000
_cell.length_b   1.000
_cell.length_c   1.000
_cell.angle_alpha   90.00
_cell.angle_beta   90.00
_cell.angle_gamma   90.00
#
_symmetry.space_group_name_H-M   'P 1'
#
loop_
_entity.id
_entity.type
_entity.pdbx_description
1 polymer ?
#
loop_
_entity_poly.entity_id
_entity_poly.type
_entity_poly.pdbx_seq_one_letter_code
_entity_poly.pdbx_strand_id
1 'polypeptide(L)'
;GDIETAGNALGNVNEEYLSDSAKSVYETINAQVNADYLESLYNQGYSDYNSQKFEESITSLQKVVDMEETYKDGYALYYLAQAYRKNNDLETAKTYYQKIVELYPGTERAANAQNYINIEE
;
A
#
# COMPACT_ATOMS: atom_id res chain seq x y z
N GLY A 1 28.40 -3.53 -42.15
CA GLY A 1 29.21 -3.21 -41.55
C GLY A 1 29.10 -2.30 -40.36
N ASP A 2 29.84 -1.23 -40.42
CA ASP A 2 29.90 -0.39 -39.24
C ASP A 2 28.57 0.23 -38.90
N ILE A 3 27.80 0.56 -39.90
CA ILE A 3 26.51 1.17 -39.64
C ILE A 3 25.58 0.18 -39.02
N GLU A 4 25.56 -1.01 -39.55
CA GLU A 4 24.73 -2.05 -38.96
C GLU A 4 25.21 -2.39 -37.59
N THR A 5 26.51 -2.50 -37.48
CA THR A 5 27.08 -2.79 -36.19
C THR A 5 26.78 -1.66 -35.20
N ALA A 6 26.87 -0.44 -35.67
CA ALA A 6 26.54 0.68 -34.81
C ALA A 6 25.08 0.64 -34.37
N GLY A 7 24.19 0.35 -35.31
CA GLY A 7 22.80 0.25 -34.95
C GLY A 7 22.50 -0.85 -33.97
N ASN A 8 23.07 -2.00 -34.21
CA ASN A 8 22.88 -3.13 -33.30
C ASN A 8 23.57 -2.89 -31.99
N ALA A 9 24.73 -2.32 -32.05
CA ALA A 9 25.47 -2.01 -30.83
C ALA A 9 24.72 -1.04 -29.97
N LEU A 10 24.02 -0.10 -30.54
CA LEU A 10 23.26 0.85 -29.77
C LEU A 10 22.17 0.15 -28.95
N GLY A 11 21.50 -0.80 -29.56
CA GLY A 11 20.49 -1.54 -28.83
C GLY A 11 21.07 -2.36 -27.69
N ASN A 12 22.19 -2.99 -27.94
CA ASN A 12 22.80 -3.83 -26.91
C ASN A 12 23.53 -3.02 -25.86
N VAL A 13 24.19 -1.99 -26.31
CA VAL A 13 24.96 -1.15 -25.39
C VAL A 13 24.08 -0.44 -24.40
N ASN A 14 22.84 -0.19 -24.76
CA ASN A 14 21.95 0.50 -23.84
C ASN A 14 21.78 -0.21 -22.52
N GLU A 15 21.72 -1.51 -22.53
CA GLU A 15 21.58 -2.25 -21.27
C GLU A 15 22.84 -2.22 -20.46
N GLU A 16 23.97 -2.41 -21.11
CA GLU A 16 25.24 -2.33 -20.40
C GLU A 16 25.59 -0.92 -20.00
N TYR A 17 25.09 0.01 -20.76
CA TYR A 17 25.34 1.42 -20.53
C TYR A 17 24.66 1.93 -19.27
N LEU A 18 23.55 1.33 -18.88
CA LEU A 18 22.89 1.71 -17.66
C LEU A 18 23.74 1.24 -16.49
N SER A 19 24.59 2.12 -16.05
CA SER A 19 25.46 1.86 -14.93
C SER A 19 24.65 1.75 -13.65
N ASP A 20 25.29 1.30 -12.59
CA ASP A 20 24.65 1.23 -11.29
C ASP A 20 24.10 2.57 -10.87
N SER A 21 24.78 3.66 -11.19
CA SER A 21 24.31 4.99 -10.89
C SER A 21 22.99 5.31 -11.55
N ALA A 22 22.85 4.99 -12.82
CA ALA A 22 21.62 5.26 -13.57
C ALA A 22 20.49 4.42 -13.03
N LYS A 23 20.75 3.17 -12.72
CA LYS A 23 19.72 2.30 -12.14
C LYS A 23 19.28 2.82 -10.78
N SER A 24 20.21 3.28 -9.98
CA SER A 24 19.90 3.80 -8.66
C SER A 24 19.00 5.02 -8.75
N VAL A 25 19.27 5.92 -9.69
CA VAL A 25 18.44 7.11 -9.90
C VAL A 25 17.03 6.70 -10.33
N TYR A 26 16.94 5.75 -11.24
CA TYR A 26 15.65 5.27 -11.73
C TYR A 26 14.83 4.66 -10.60
N GLU A 27 15.45 3.86 -9.76
CA GLU A 27 14.78 3.25 -8.62
C GLU A 27 14.31 4.29 -7.62
N THR A 28 15.10 5.35 -7.41
CA THR A 28 14.73 6.43 -6.51
C THR A 28 13.49 7.15 -7.02
N ILE A 29 13.45 7.43 -8.33
CA ILE A 29 12.28 8.09 -8.93
C ILE A 29 11.05 7.21 -8.81
N ASN A 30 11.18 5.93 -9.07
CA ASN A 30 10.06 5.01 -8.93
C ASN A 30 9.56 4.92 -7.49
N ALA A 31 10.47 4.91 -6.54
CA ALA A 31 10.11 4.88 -5.13
C ALA A 31 9.32 6.13 -4.75
N GLN A 32 9.73 7.29 -5.25
CA GLN A 32 9.04 8.55 -4.97
C GLN A 32 7.64 8.57 -5.58
N VAL A 33 7.50 8.09 -6.81
CA VAL A 33 6.20 8.01 -7.47
C VAL A 33 5.27 7.09 -6.69
N ASN A 34 5.80 5.95 -6.23
CA ASN A 34 5.00 5.01 -5.44
C ASN A 34 4.60 5.61 -4.11
N ALA A 35 5.50 6.36 -3.47
CA ALA A 35 5.19 7.01 -2.20
C ALA A 35 4.08 8.04 -2.37
N ASP A 36 4.15 8.83 -3.42
CA ASP A 36 3.11 9.84 -3.70
C ASP A 36 1.78 9.18 -4.02
N TYR A 37 1.82 8.09 -4.76
CA TYR A 37 0.61 7.33 -5.09
C TYR A 37 -0.02 6.73 -3.84
N LEU A 38 0.78 6.14 -2.97
CA LEU A 38 0.30 5.58 -1.70
C LEU A 38 -0.34 6.66 -0.85
N GLU A 39 0.30 7.82 -0.75
CA GLU A 39 -0.25 8.91 0.04
C GLU A 39 -1.58 9.39 -0.53
N SER A 40 -1.67 9.51 -1.84
CA SER A 40 -2.90 9.91 -2.50
C SER A 40 -4.02 8.92 -2.22
N LEU A 41 -3.74 7.62 -2.35
CA LEU A 41 -4.72 6.57 -2.07
C LEU A 41 -5.14 6.56 -0.61
N TYR A 42 -4.18 6.71 0.29
CA TYR A 42 -4.48 6.72 1.71
C TYR A 42 -5.37 7.91 2.07
N ASN A 43 -5.02 9.11 1.58
CA ASN A 43 -5.80 10.30 1.83
C ASN A 43 -7.20 10.19 1.26
N GLN A 44 -7.33 9.62 0.08
CA GLN A 44 -8.63 9.39 -0.54
C GLN A 44 -9.46 8.41 0.29
N GLY A 45 -8.84 7.30 0.69
CA GLY A 45 -9.54 6.31 1.50
C GLY A 45 -9.97 6.84 2.84
N TYR A 46 -9.11 7.62 3.49
CA TYR A 46 -9.41 8.22 4.76
C TYR A 46 -10.56 9.23 4.64
N SER A 47 -10.51 10.06 3.61
CA SER A 47 -11.56 11.04 3.33
C SER A 47 -12.90 10.36 3.06
N ASP A 48 -12.89 9.31 2.26
CA ASP A 48 -14.10 8.55 1.96
C ASP A 48 -14.65 7.88 3.22
N TYR A 49 -13.76 7.37 4.07
CA TYR A 49 -14.17 6.78 5.34
C TYR A 49 -14.90 7.81 6.20
N ASN A 50 -14.34 9.00 6.31
CA ASN A 50 -14.95 10.08 7.11
C ASN A 50 -16.26 10.56 6.51
N SER A 51 -16.43 10.43 5.20
CA SER A 51 -17.66 10.80 4.50
C SER A 51 -18.66 9.65 4.46
N GLN A 52 -18.36 8.54 5.11
CA GLN A 52 -19.19 7.35 5.16
C GLN A 52 -19.35 6.66 3.80
N LYS A 53 -18.40 6.87 2.91
CA LYS A 53 -18.34 6.19 1.63
C LYS A 53 -17.44 4.96 1.79
N PHE A 54 -17.96 3.96 2.47
CA PHE A 54 -17.14 2.85 2.91
C PHE A 54 -16.66 1.96 1.77
N GLU A 55 -17.46 1.77 0.72
CA GLU A 55 -17.00 0.98 -0.42
C GLU A 55 -15.85 1.66 -1.15
N GLU A 56 -15.93 2.96 -1.36
CA GLU A 56 -14.86 3.71 -1.99
C GLU A 56 -13.62 3.73 -1.11
N SER A 57 -13.82 3.88 0.20
CA SER A 57 -12.73 3.84 1.16
C SER A 57 -12.01 2.50 1.10
N ILE A 58 -12.76 1.41 1.07
CA ILE A 58 -12.21 0.07 0.95
C ILE A 58 -11.37 -0.06 -0.31
N THR A 59 -11.88 0.42 -1.43
CA THR A 59 -11.16 0.32 -2.70
C THR A 59 -9.80 1.00 -2.62
N SER A 60 -9.74 2.21 -2.09
CA SER A 60 -8.49 2.95 -1.98
C SER A 60 -7.55 2.36 -0.93
N LEU A 61 -8.07 2.06 0.25
CA LEU A 61 -7.24 1.54 1.34
C LEU A 61 -6.75 0.12 1.05
N GLN A 62 -7.54 -0.68 0.36
CA GLN A 62 -7.12 -2.02 -0.03
C GLN A 62 -5.89 -1.95 -0.93
N LYS A 63 -5.87 -1.02 -1.86
CA LYS A 63 -4.71 -0.83 -2.72
C LYS A 63 -3.48 -0.44 -1.92
N VAL A 64 -3.64 0.44 -0.92
CA VAL A 64 -2.53 0.83 -0.06
C VAL A 64 -1.98 -0.37 0.68
N VAL A 65 -2.85 -1.15 1.31
CA VAL A 65 -2.45 -2.31 2.10
C VAL A 65 -1.81 -3.39 1.22
N ASP A 66 -2.35 -3.58 0.01
CA ASP A 66 -1.77 -4.54 -0.93
C ASP A 66 -0.37 -4.14 -1.36
N MET A 67 -0.09 -2.84 -1.46
CA MET A 67 1.23 -2.35 -1.82
C MET A 67 2.16 -2.28 -0.62
N GLU A 68 1.66 -1.86 0.52
CA GLU A 68 2.45 -1.75 1.74
C GLU A 68 1.55 -1.90 2.96
N GLU A 69 1.54 -3.10 3.51
CA GLU A 69 0.65 -3.46 4.63
C GLU A 69 0.87 -2.60 5.86
N THR A 70 2.08 -2.15 6.08
CA THR A 70 2.43 -1.37 7.28
C THR A 70 2.37 0.14 7.06
N TYR A 71 1.78 0.59 5.97
CA TYR A 71 1.74 2.01 5.66
C TYR A 71 1.13 2.81 6.80
N LYS A 72 1.74 3.95 7.12
CA LYS A 72 1.33 4.84 8.21
C LYS A 72 1.27 4.09 9.55
N ASP A 73 2.27 3.26 9.82
CA ASP A 73 2.36 2.48 11.06
C ASP A 73 1.10 1.66 11.32
N GLY A 74 0.52 1.13 10.24
CA GLY A 74 -0.64 0.26 10.34
C GLY A 74 -1.97 0.99 10.36
N TYR A 75 -1.98 2.31 10.26
CA TYR A 75 -3.25 3.03 10.22
C TYR A 75 -4.03 2.76 8.94
N ALA A 76 -3.34 2.54 7.81
CA ALA A 76 -4.04 2.16 6.58
C ALA A 76 -4.76 0.82 6.80
N LEU A 77 -4.07 -0.12 7.40
CA LEU A 77 -4.64 -1.42 7.73
C LEU A 77 -5.80 -1.28 8.70
N TYR A 78 -5.64 -0.44 9.72
CA TYR A 78 -6.67 -0.20 10.71
C TYR A 78 -7.93 0.41 10.10
N TYR A 79 -7.78 1.45 9.29
CA TYR A 79 -8.94 2.07 8.64
C TYR A 79 -9.57 1.16 7.60
N LEU A 80 -8.78 0.31 6.95
CA LEU A 80 -9.34 -0.68 6.06
C LEU A 80 -10.25 -1.65 6.82
N ALA A 81 -9.78 -2.15 7.96
CA ALA A 81 -10.59 -3.01 8.81
C ALA A 81 -11.87 -2.28 9.26
N GLN A 82 -11.74 -1.03 9.67
CA GLN A 82 -12.88 -0.23 10.08
C GLN A 82 -13.88 -0.05 8.94
N ALA A 83 -13.37 0.23 7.73
CA ALA A 83 -14.24 0.42 6.57
C ALA A 83 -15.01 -0.86 6.24
N TYR A 84 -14.35 -2.01 6.30
CA TYR A 84 -15.05 -3.28 6.11
C TYR A 84 -16.11 -3.48 7.18
N ARG A 85 -15.78 -3.19 8.43
CA ARG A 85 -16.76 -3.33 9.52
C ARG A 85 -17.96 -2.41 9.31
N LYS A 86 -17.72 -1.17 8.96
CA LYS A 86 -18.78 -0.20 8.71
C LYS A 86 -19.62 -0.57 7.48
N ASN A 87 -19.01 -1.27 6.53
CA ASN A 87 -19.71 -1.76 5.35
C ASN A 87 -20.35 -3.13 5.59
N ASN A 88 -20.38 -3.53 6.85
CA ASN A 88 -21.04 -4.76 7.31
C ASN A 88 -20.37 -6.04 6.82
N ASP A 89 -19.11 -5.98 6.44
CA ASP A 89 -18.32 -7.17 6.12
C ASP A 89 -17.46 -7.51 7.34
N LEU A 90 -18.11 -8.10 8.33
CA LEU A 90 -17.50 -8.33 9.64
C LEU A 90 -16.40 -9.38 9.60
N GLU A 91 -16.54 -10.36 8.75
CA GLU A 91 -15.57 -11.44 8.63
C GLU A 91 -14.24 -10.93 8.09
N THR A 92 -14.29 -10.13 7.02
CA THR A 92 -13.08 -9.53 6.46
C THR A 92 -12.46 -8.53 7.43
N ALA A 93 -13.30 -7.74 8.09
CA ALA A 93 -12.83 -6.80 9.09
C ALA A 93 -12.06 -7.51 10.20
N LYS A 94 -12.59 -8.63 10.68
CA LYS A 94 -11.94 -9.40 11.72
C LYS A 94 -10.56 -9.88 11.29
N THR A 95 -10.43 -10.31 10.04
CA THR A 95 -9.16 -10.76 9.51
C THR A 95 -8.10 -9.64 9.59
N TYR A 96 -8.48 -8.42 9.21
CA TYR A 96 -7.56 -7.30 9.26
C TYR A 96 -7.29 -6.84 10.69
N TYR A 97 -8.28 -6.88 11.56
CA TYR A 97 -8.04 -6.58 12.98
C TYR A 97 -7.04 -7.56 13.59
N GLN A 98 -7.14 -8.83 13.24
CA GLN A 98 -6.17 -9.82 13.71
C GLN A 98 -4.76 -9.51 13.25
N LYS A 99 -4.62 -9.03 12.02
CA LYS A 99 -3.31 -8.61 11.52
C LYS A 99 -2.73 -7.45 12.34
N ILE A 100 -3.58 -6.51 12.71
CA ILE A 100 -3.13 -5.38 13.53
C ILE A 100 -2.63 -5.86 14.88
N VAL A 101 -3.33 -6.76 15.51
CA VAL A 101 -2.91 -7.34 16.80
C VAL A 101 -1.57 -8.05 16.65
N GLU A 102 -1.37 -8.78 15.55
CA GLU A 102 -0.13 -9.51 15.31
C GLU A 102 1.05 -8.58 15.01
N LEU A 103 0.81 -7.55 14.21
CA LEU A 103 1.88 -6.66 13.76
C LEU A 103 2.23 -5.57 14.76
N TYR A 104 1.26 -5.13 15.55
CA TYR A 104 1.44 -3.99 16.45
C TYR A 104 0.99 -4.30 17.88
N PRO A 105 1.47 -5.40 18.47
CA PRO A 105 1.05 -5.76 19.83
C PRO A 105 1.44 -4.66 20.82
N GLY A 106 0.59 -4.43 21.79
CA GLY A 106 0.85 -3.44 22.81
C GLY A 106 0.51 -2.00 22.43
N THR A 107 -0.01 -1.78 21.25
CA THR A 107 -0.43 -0.45 20.83
C THR A 107 -1.93 -0.26 21.08
N GLU A 108 -2.35 1.01 21.06
CA GLU A 108 -3.77 1.34 21.17
C GLU A 108 -4.55 0.75 20.01
N ARG A 109 -3.96 0.77 18.81
CA ARG A 109 -4.58 0.16 17.64
C ARG A 109 -4.87 -1.30 17.85
N ALA A 110 -3.91 -2.04 18.41
CA ALA A 110 -4.09 -3.45 18.68
C ALA A 110 -5.15 -3.69 19.77
N ALA A 111 -5.17 -2.86 20.78
CA ALA A 111 -6.18 -2.98 21.85
C ALA A 111 -7.58 -2.76 21.28
N ASN A 112 -7.74 -1.74 20.45
CA ASN A 112 -9.02 -1.47 19.80
C ASN A 112 -9.40 -2.59 18.85
N ALA A 113 -8.44 -3.09 18.08
CA ALA A 113 -8.68 -4.19 17.16
C ALA A 113 -9.14 -5.45 17.91
N GLN A 114 -8.51 -5.74 19.04
CA GLN A 114 -8.89 -6.89 19.83
C GLN A 114 -10.32 -6.75 20.36
N ASN A 115 -10.70 -5.55 20.75
CA ASN A 115 -12.08 -5.30 21.19
C ASN A 115 -13.07 -5.58 20.08
N TYR A 116 -12.77 -5.15 18.87
CA TYR A 116 -13.67 -5.42 17.73
C TYR A 116 -13.74 -6.90 17.41
N ILE A 117 -12.61 -7.61 17.51
CA ILE A 117 -12.60 -9.06 17.30
C ILE A 117 -13.52 -9.74 18.30
N ASN A 118 -13.44 -9.34 19.55
CA ASN A 118 -14.24 -9.94 20.61
C ASN A 118 -15.74 -9.66 20.44
N ILE A 119 -16.05 -8.46 20.00
CA ILE A 119 -17.46 -8.10 19.77
C ILE A 119 -18.05 -8.90 18.60
N GLU A 120 -17.25 -9.14 17.56
CA GLU A 120 -17.74 -9.85 16.38
C GLU A 120 -17.82 -11.36 16.56
N GLU A 121 -17.27 -11.87 17.63
CA GLU A 121 -17.44 -13.27 17.97
C GLU A 121 -18.78 -13.51 18.64
#